data_74e0b973b6dd8f6f815d33d6d0d59034
#
_entry.id   74e0b973b6dd8f6f815d33d6d0d59034
#
_cell.length_a   1.000
_cell.length_b   1.000
_cell.length_c   1.000
_cell.angle_alpha   90.00
_cell.angle_beta   90.00
_cell.angle_gamma   90.00
#
_symmetry.space_group_name_H-M   'P 1'
#
loop_
_entity.id
_entity.type
_entity.pdbx_description
1 polymer ?
#
loop_
_entity_poly.entity_id
_entity_poly.type
_entity_poly.pdbx_seq_one_letter_code
_entity_poly.pdbx_strand_id
1 'polypeptide(L)'
;LLSDLLFNTWQDVPAATTWATYTPTTTWANAENSGLGEIDQPGDYELHSQTGLNDTIYNIATFTATSGLGYLYEDAQGRIGYADSTRRGQYLATNGYVDLDGGHAIGPNLAIVKRAGDVRNAITLSYGSNSSSSTTASDSDSITLFGQLASTITTSLRNAPDAEAQAAFYLDIRAYPQFEMKQITFQMGNPEIDDTDRDALLNVFMGLPLNITNLPVNMVEGAFQGFVEGWTWTASLNRLELTLYLSPVAYSLQAFRWNNVPAVETWNTISPTLEWLNATIVA
;
A
#
# COMPACT_ATOMS: atom_id res chain seq x y z
N LEU A 1 -3.04 6.39 -20.23
CA LEU A 1 -2.96 7.77 -19.71
C LEU A 1 -1.63 8.01 -18.98
N LEU A 2 -1.29 7.27 -17.91
CA LEU A 2 -0.02 7.44 -17.17
C LEU A 2 1.19 7.24 -18.08
N SER A 3 1.19 6.23 -18.91
CA SER A 3 2.22 5.99 -19.93
C SER A 3 2.37 7.20 -20.86
N ASP A 4 1.25 7.74 -21.37
CA ASP A 4 1.27 8.90 -22.24
C ASP A 4 1.75 10.18 -21.51
N LEU A 5 1.34 10.33 -20.25
CA LEU A 5 1.70 11.48 -19.43
C LEU A 5 3.20 11.51 -19.09
N LEU A 6 3.77 10.35 -18.74
CA LEU A 6 5.14 10.24 -18.27
C LEU A 6 6.16 10.13 -19.42
N PHE A 7 5.77 9.54 -20.55
CA PHE A 7 6.70 9.15 -21.63
C PHE A 7 6.28 9.61 -23.03
N ASN A 8 5.32 10.47 -23.15
CA ASN A 8 4.97 11.07 -24.41
C ASN A 8 6.06 12.09 -24.83
N THR A 9 5.92 12.72 -25.96
CA THR A 9 6.76 13.67 -26.69
C THR A 9 7.66 14.64 -25.89
N TRP A 10 7.52 14.67 -24.60
CA TRP A 10 8.27 15.53 -23.67
C TRP A 10 9.68 15.00 -23.35
N GLN A 11 9.90 13.72 -23.59
CA GLN A 11 11.20 13.08 -23.36
C GLN A 11 11.57 12.31 -24.62
N ASP A 12 12.82 12.37 -25.00
CA ASP A 12 13.40 11.58 -26.10
C ASP A 12 13.43 10.09 -25.75
N VAL A 13 12.24 9.50 -25.55
CA VAL A 13 12.11 8.08 -25.29
C VAL A 13 12.14 7.32 -26.60
N PRO A 14 13.01 6.33 -26.80
CA PRO A 14 13.00 5.52 -28.00
C PRO A 14 11.64 4.91 -28.28
N ALA A 15 11.15 5.02 -29.52
CA ALA A 15 9.83 4.53 -29.93
C ALA A 15 9.63 3.02 -29.71
N ALA A 16 10.70 2.27 -29.51
CA ALA A 16 10.67 0.83 -29.23
C ALA A 16 10.59 0.51 -27.72
N THR A 17 10.62 1.50 -26.84
CA THR A 17 10.58 1.27 -25.40
C THR A 17 9.15 1.04 -24.97
N THR A 18 8.89 -0.12 -24.40
CA THR A 18 7.59 -0.50 -23.85
C THR A 18 7.69 -0.69 -22.35
N TRP A 19 6.60 -0.38 -21.65
CA TRP A 19 6.49 -0.68 -20.23
C TRP A 19 6.35 -2.18 -20.01
N ALA A 20 6.98 -2.69 -18.97
CA ALA A 20 6.71 -4.02 -18.51
C ALA A 20 5.33 -4.09 -17.85
N THR A 21 4.65 -5.21 -18.04
CA THR A 21 3.43 -5.53 -17.30
C THR A 21 3.84 -6.32 -16.06
N TYR A 22 3.41 -5.86 -14.90
CA TYR A 22 3.65 -6.57 -13.65
C TYR A 22 2.96 -7.95 -13.66
N THR A 23 3.67 -8.92 -13.11
CA THR A 23 3.10 -10.22 -12.74
C THR A 23 3.50 -10.55 -11.30
N PRO A 24 2.62 -11.19 -10.50
CA PRO A 24 2.94 -11.54 -9.10
C PRO A 24 4.18 -12.42 -8.93
N THR A 25 4.58 -13.12 -10.00
CA THR A 25 5.77 -13.98 -10.02
C THR A 25 7.04 -13.27 -10.48
N THR A 26 6.93 -12.01 -10.93
CA THR A 26 8.09 -11.23 -11.37
C THR A 26 8.74 -10.60 -10.15
N THR A 27 10.01 -10.92 -9.94
CA THR A 27 10.81 -10.25 -8.92
C THR A 27 11.20 -8.84 -9.39
N TRP A 28 11.47 -7.93 -8.46
CA TRP A 28 12.00 -6.61 -8.79
C TRP A 28 13.24 -6.67 -9.68
N ALA A 29 14.15 -7.61 -9.43
CA ALA A 29 15.32 -7.81 -10.26
C ALA A 29 14.98 -8.09 -11.73
N ASN A 30 13.87 -8.76 -11.99
CA ASN A 30 13.40 -9.01 -13.36
C ASN A 30 12.66 -7.80 -13.94
N ALA A 31 11.92 -7.04 -13.13
CA ALA A 31 11.28 -5.80 -13.53
C ALA A 31 12.32 -4.71 -13.88
N GLU A 32 13.45 -4.67 -13.18
CA GLU A 32 14.57 -3.75 -13.42
C GLU A 32 15.11 -3.77 -14.85
N ASN A 33 15.12 -4.91 -15.48
CA ASN A 33 15.63 -5.08 -16.84
C ASN A 33 14.59 -4.78 -17.93
N SER A 34 13.39 -4.38 -17.57
CA SER A 34 12.25 -4.25 -18.49
C SER A 34 12.09 -2.86 -19.10
N GLY A 35 13.07 -1.98 -19.00
CA GLY A 35 13.06 -0.68 -19.69
C GLY A 35 12.87 0.51 -18.76
N LEU A 36 11.90 1.40 -19.04
CA LEU A 36 11.72 2.69 -18.35
C LEU A 36 11.04 2.59 -16.98
N GLY A 37 10.53 1.44 -16.61
CA GLY A 37 9.79 1.19 -15.39
C GLY A 37 8.64 0.21 -15.64
N GLU A 38 7.68 0.21 -14.76
CA GLU A 38 6.60 -0.75 -14.75
C GLU A 38 5.25 -0.06 -14.53
N ILE A 39 4.27 -0.35 -15.36
CA ILE A 39 2.90 0.15 -15.21
C ILE A 39 1.94 -1.04 -15.24
N ASP A 40 1.12 -1.17 -14.19
CA ASP A 40 0.07 -2.18 -14.13
C ASP A 40 -1.04 -1.86 -15.15
N GLN A 41 -1.49 -2.89 -15.86
CA GLN A 41 -2.48 -2.80 -16.93
C GLN A 41 -3.37 -4.06 -16.95
N PRO A 42 -4.67 -3.89 -17.27
CA PRO A 42 -5.43 -2.63 -17.27
C PRO A 42 -5.67 -2.11 -15.86
N GLY A 43 -5.88 -0.81 -15.68
CA GLY A 43 -6.35 -0.28 -14.40
C GLY A 43 -7.80 -0.69 -14.13
N ASP A 44 -8.17 -0.83 -12.86
CA ASP A 44 -9.49 -1.29 -12.43
C ASP A 44 -10.60 -0.25 -12.62
N TYR A 45 -10.25 1.03 -12.72
CA TYR A 45 -11.20 2.13 -12.70
C TYR A 45 -11.14 3.00 -13.94
N GLU A 46 -12.32 3.43 -14.41
CA GLU A 46 -12.40 4.43 -15.47
C GLU A 46 -12.25 5.84 -14.90
N LEU A 47 -11.35 6.62 -15.49
CA LEU A 47 -11.12 8.01 -15.12
C LEU A 47 -11.76 8.97 -16.12
N HIS A 48 -12.27 10.09 -15.62
CA HIS A 48 -12.78 11.19 -16.44
C HIS A 48 -11.63 12.11 -16.84
N SER A 49 -11.65 12.59 -18.08
CA SER A 49 -10.70 13.62 -18.49
C SER A 49 -10.88 14.88 -17.67
N GLN A 50 -9.80 15.39 -17.12
CA GLN A 50 -9.79 16.68 -16.44
C GLN A 50 -9.37 17.77 -17.43
N THR A 51 -10.19 18.81 -17.56
CA THR A 51 -9.89 19.94 -18.44
C THR A 51 -9.30 21.09 -17.63
N GLY A 52 -8.30 21.77 -18.22
CA GLY A 52 -7.71 22.95 -17.60
C GLY A 52 -6.75 22.66 -16.43
N LEU A 53 -6.29 21.43 -16.26
CA LEU A 53 -5.23 21.13 -15.34
C LEU A 53 -3.93 21.80 -15.80
N ASN A 54 -3.49 22.78 -15.02
CA ASN A 54 -2.20 23.43 -15.20
C ASN A 54 -1.36 23.13 -13.96
N ASP A 55 -0.76 21.95 -13.92
CA ASP A 55 0.00 21.45 -12.80
C ASP A 55 1.23 20.67 -13.29
N THR A 56 2.10 20.27 -12.38
CA THR A 56 3.26 19.45 -12.72
C THR A 56 2.83 18.06 -13.16
N ILE A 57 3.63 17.43 -14.02
CA ILE A 57 3.41 16.04 -14.46
C ILE A 57 3.28 15.12 -13.26
N TYR A 58 4.13 15.31 -12.24
CA TYR A 58 4.10 14.52 -11.01
C TYR A 58 2.76 14.63 -10.28
N ASN A 59 2.24 15.84 -10.09
CA ASN A 59 0.96 16.04 -9.40
C ASN A 59 -0.20 15.41 -10.17
N ILE A 60 -0.23 15.56 -11.50
CA ILE A 60 -1.25 14.97 -12.34
C ILE A 60 -1.17 13.43 -12.30
N ALA A 61 0.05 12.88 -12.37
CA ALA A 61 0.27 11.45 -12.32
C ALA A 61 -0.12 10.86 -10.95
N THR A 62 0.26 11.52 -9.85
CA THR A 62 -0.12 11.13 -8.49
C THR A 62 -1.64 11.19 -8.28
N PHE A 63 -2.29 12.26 -8.76
CA PHE A 63 -3.74 12.39 -8.69
C PHE A 63 -4.46 11.28 -9.47
N THR A 64 -3.94 10.95 -10.65
CA THR A 64 -4.47 9.87 -11.50
C THR A 64 -4.29 8.52 -10.80
N ALA A 65 -3.11 8.25 -10.25
CA ALA A 65 -2.82 7.02 -9.52
C ALA A 65 -3.72 6.88 -8.28
N THR A 66 -3.82 7.92 -7.46
CA THR A 66 -4.67 7.94 -6.27
C THR A 66 -6.15 7.72 -6.63
N SER A 67 -6.62 8.27 -7.75
CA SER A 67 -7.99 8.07 -8.23
C SER A 67 -8.29 6.60 -8.56
N GLY A 68 -7.27 5.82 -8.93
CA GLY A 68 -7.38 4.38 -9.18
C GLY A 68 -7.04 3.50 -7.96
N LEU A 69 -6.93 4.07 -6.75
CA LEU A 69 -6.44 3.38 -5.55
C LEU A 69 -5.01 2.82 -5.70
N GLY A 70 -4.29 3.30 -6.69
CA GLY A 70 -2.91 2.93 -6.96
C GLY A 70 -1.92 3.93 -6.41
N TYR A 71 -0.64 3.67 -6.62
CA TYR A 71 0.44 4.56 -6.22
C TYR A 71 1.56 4.59 -7.25
N LEU A 72 2.23 5.73 -7.32
CA LEU A 72 3.48 5.88 -8.05
C LEU A 72 4.64 5.58 -7.12
N TYR A 73 5.67 4.97 -7.65
CA TYR A 73 6.89 4.67 -6.93
C TYR A 73 8.12 4.86 -7.82
N GLU A 74 9.25 5.01 -7.19
CA GLU A 74 10.57 5.00 -7.83
C GLU A 74 11.30 3.73 -7.38
N ASP A 75 11.88 3.03 -8.32
CA ASP A 75 12.67 1.84 -8.02
C ASP A 75 14.12 2.19 -7.66
N ALA A 76 14.93 1.16 -7.33
CA ALA A 76 16.32 1.34 -6.93
C ALA A 76 17.22 1.91 -8.05
N GLN A 77 16.79 1.88 -9.32
CA GLN A 77 17.48 2.46 -10.46
C GLN A 77 16.98 3.85 -10.86
N GLY A 78 16.05 4.43 -10.07
CA GLY A 78 15.48 5.73 -10.37
C GLY A 78 14.42 5.70 -11.47
N ARG A 79 13.81 4.54 -11.75
CA ARG A 79 12.74 4.41 -12.73
C ARG A 79 11.38 4.58 -12.06
N ILE A 80 10.44 5.17 -12.78
CA ILE A 80 9.09 5.40 -12.28
C ILE A 80 8.22 4.19 -12.57
N GLY A 81 7.50 3.72 -11.56
CA GLY A 81 6.51 2.67 -11.66
C GLY A 81 5.13 3.12 -11.19
N TYR A 82 4.12 2.42 -11.64
CA TYR A 82 2.74 2.53 -11.17
C TYR A 82 2.22 1.16 -10.76
N ALA A 83 1.75 1.09 -9.52
CA ALA A 83 1.07 -0.07 -8.96
C ALA A 83 -0.42 0.24 -8.81
N ASP A 84 -1.29 -0.65 -9.28
CA ASP A 84 -2.73 -0.52 -9.12
C ASP A 84 -3.22 -1.02 -7.74
N SER A 85 -4.53 -0.97 -7.53
CA SER A 85 -5.18 -1.36 -6.27
C SER A 85 -4.94 -2.82 -5.89
N THR A 86 -4.71 -3.71 -6.86
CA THR A 86 -4.62 -5.16 -6.65
C THR A 86 -3.20 -5.65 -6.38
N ARG A 87 -2.18 -4.86 -6.73
CA ARG A 87 -0.78 -5.30 -6.69
C ARG A 87 -0.35 -5.84 -5.32
N ARG A 88 -0.64 -5.11 -4.24
CA ARG A 88 -0.22 -5.52 -2.88
C ARG A 88 -0.84 -6.85 -2.49
N GLY A 89 -2.13 -7.02 -2.77
CA GLY A 89 -2.85 -8.24 -2.49
C GLY A 89 -2.34 -9.42 -3.31
N GLN A 90 -2.17 -9.25 -4.61
CA GLN A 90 -1.66 -10.29 -5.51
C GLN A 90 -0.23 -10.70 -5.15
N TYR A 91 0.63 -9.72 -4.83
CA TYR A 91 2.00 -10.03 -4.40
C TYR A 91 2.00 -10.82 -3.10
N LEU A 92 1.23 -10.39 -2.10
CA LEU A 92 1.12 -11.08 -0.82
C LEU A 92 0.58 -12.50 -0.99
N ALA A 93 -0.46 -12.69 -1.80
CA ALA A 93 -1.03 -14.02 -2.07
C ALA A 93 -0.05 -14.98 -2.73
N THR A 94 0.83 -14.46 -3.59
CA THR A 94 1.77 -15.28 -4.36
C THR A 94 3.06 -15.57 -3.60
N ASN A 95 3.59 -14.58 -2.88
CA ASN A 95 4.92 -14.64 -2.28
C ASN A 95 4.91 -14.74 -0.74
N GLY A 96 3.77 -14.43 -0.10
CA GLY A 96 3.68 -14.35 1.35
C GLY A 96 4.38 -13.10 1.94
N TYR A 97 4.55 -13.12 3.25
CA TYR A 97 5.32 -12.11 3.97
C TYR A 97 6.80 -12.42 3.98
N VAL A 98 7.61 -11.38 4.01
CA VAL A 98 9.02 -11.48 4.38
C VAL A 98 9.11 -11.31 5.90
N ASP A 99 9.64 -12.31 6.58
CA ASP A 99 9.85 -12.29 8.02
C ASP A 99 11.10 -11.48 8.37
N LEU A 100 11.00 -10.60 9.37
CA LEU A 100 12.12 -9.86 9.95
C LEU A 100 12.11 -9.97 11.47
N ASP A 101 13.27 -10.13 12.08
CA ASP A 101 13.40 -10.13 13.54
C ASP A 101 13.46 -8.69 14.07
N GLY A 102 12.36 -8.23 14.67
CA GLY A 102 12.27 -6.92 15.31
C GLY A 102 13.15 -6.76 16.55
N GLY A 103 13.62 -7.86 17.14
CA GLY A 103 14.58 -7.85 18.26
C GLY A 103 15.94 -7.27 17.87
N HIS A 104 16.27 -7.30 16.59
CA HIS A 104 17.53 -6.73 16.06
C HIS A 104 17.41 -5.25 15.67
N ALA A 105 16.21 -4.67 15.79
CA ALA A 105 15.98 -3.26 15.46
C ALA A 105 16.55 -2.32 16.53
N ILE A 106 16.85 -1.10 16.12
CA ILE A 106 17.28 -0.04 17.04
C ILE A 106 16.06 0.47 17.83
N GLY A 107 16.14 0.40 19.18
CA GLY A 107 15.05 0.76 20.08
C GLY A 107 14.50 2.19 20.00
N PRO A 108 15.31 3.26 19.80
CA PRO A 108 14.77 4.60 19.64
C PRO A 108 13.76 4.68 18.48
N ASN A 109 12.57 5.25 18.76
CA ASN A 109 11.44 5.40 17.82
C ASN A 109 10.70 4.11 17.47
N LEU A 110 11.02 2.97 18.08
CA LEU A 110 10.23 1.76 17.95
C LEU A 110 8.95 1.91 18.77
N ALA A 111 7.83 2.11 18.10
CA ALA A 111 6.53 2.28 18.75
C ALA A 111 5.40 1.76 17.88
N ILE A 112 4.50 1.01 18.47
CA ILE A 112 3.21 0.66 17.90
C ILE A 112 2.14 1.46 18.62
N VAL A 113 1.31 2.16 17.86
CA VAL A 113 0.27 3.01 18.40
C VAL A 113 -1.09 2.66 17.79
N LYS A 114 -2.14 2.85 18.58
CA LYS A 114 -3.53 2.74 18.11
C LYS A 114 -4.27 3.99 18.56
N ARG A 115 -4.74 4.80 17.63
CA ARG A 115 -5.31 6.12 17.91
C ARG A 115 -6.71 6.25 17.35
N ALA A 116 -7.65 6.71 18.17
CA ALA A 116 -8.98 7.05 17.70
C ALA A 116 -8.99 8.20 16.67
N GLY A 117 -8.00 9.10 16.72
CA GLY A 117 -7.86 10.20 15.75
C GLY A 117 -7.54 9.77 14.31
N ASP A 118 -7.06 8.54 14.13
CA ASP A 118 -6.73 7.99 12.80
C ASP A 118 -7.97 7.36 12.11
N VAL A 119 -9.08 7.24 12.85
CA VAL A 119 -10.38 6.78 12.31
C VAL A 119 -10.91 7.75 11.27
N ARG A 120 -11.50 7.19 10.20
CA ARG A 120 -12.29 7.92 9.20
C ARG A 120 -13.57 7.13 8.99
N ASN A 121 -14.64 7.57 9.65
CA ASN A 121 -15.94 6.87 9.69
C ASN A 121 -17.04 7.56 8.88
N ALA A 122 -16.69 8.63 8.18
CA ALA A 122 -17.52 9.28 7.17
C ALA A 122 -16.63 9.71 6.00
N ILE A 123 -16.75 9.03 4.88
CA ILE A 123 -15.92 9.26 3.68
C ILE A 123 -16.79 9.90 2.61
N THR A 124 -16.41 11.09 2.17
CA THR A 124 -16.99 11.74 0.99
C THR A 124 -16.00 11.65 -0.15
N LEU A 125 -16.40 11.08 -1.27
CA LEU A 125 -15.58 10.92 -2.45
C LEU A 125 -16.17 11.73 -3.59
N SER A 126 -15.36 12.64 -4.16
CA SER A 126 -15.75 13.45 -5.31
C SER A 126 -15.32 12.79 -6.62
N TYR A 127 -16.18 12.81 -7.64
CA TYR A 127 -15.97 12.16 -8.94
C TYR A 127 -16.58 12.94 -10.09
N GLY A 128 -16.45 12.42 -11.30
CA GLY A 128 -17.01 13.02 -12.52
C GLY A 128 -16.16 14.14 -13.09
N SER A 129 -16.71 14.87 -14.06
CA SER A 129 -16.01 15.97 -14.71
C SER A 129 -15.64 17.06 -13.70
N ASN A 130 -14.34 17.34 -13.59
CA ASN A 130 -13.79 18.27 -12.61
C ASN A 130 -14.25 17.99 -11.17
N SER A 131 -14.45 16.71 -10.83
CA SER A 131 -14.88 16.28 -9.49
C SER A 131 -16.17 16.96 -9.00
N SER A 132 -17.11 17.21 -9.91
CA SER A 132 -18.33 17.99 -9.65
C SER A 132 -19.44 17.20 -8.94
N SER A 133 -19.34 15.89 -8.89
CA SER A 133 -20.27 15.00 -8.21
C SER A 133 -19.63 14.40 -6.95
N SER A 134 -20.41 13.96 -5.99
CA SER A 134 -19.87 13.32 -4.80
C SER A 134 -20.80 12.22 -4.30
N THR A 135 -20.20 11.23 -3.64
CA THR A 135 -20.89 10.19 -2.86
C THR A 135 -20.33 10.14 -1.45
N THR A 136 -21.12 9.64 -0.50
CA THR A 136 -20.70 9.55 0.91
C THR A 136 -21.04 8.18 1.47
N ALA A 137 -20.05 7.55 2.11
CA ALA A 137 -20.23 6.35 2.91
C ALA A 137 -19.97 6.66 4.39
N SER A 138 -20.72 6.06 5.31
CA SER A 138 -20.55 6.27 6.75
C SER A 138 -20.86 5.01 7.55
N ASP A 139 -20.14 4.84 8.68
CA ASP A 139 -20.34 3.76 9.64
C ASP A 139 -20.95 4.32 10.93
N SER A 140 -22.23 4.01 11.17
CA SER A 140 -23.00 4.53 12.32
C SER A 140 -22.48 4.03 13.66
N ASP A 141 -21.96 2.81 13.70
CA ASP A 141 -21.45 2.20 14.93
C ASP A 141 -20.15 2.83 15.35
N SER A 142 -19.24 3.03 14.37
CA SER A 142 -18.02 3.76 14.58
C SER A 142 -18.26 5.22 14.98
N ILE A 143 -19.22 5.90 14.35
CA ILE A 143 -19.61 7.27 14.72
C ILE A 143 -20.12 7.33 16.16
N THR A 144 -20.89 6.34 16.59
CA THR A 144 -21.37 6.26 17.98
C THR A 144 -20.22 6.09 18.97
N LEU A 145 -19.18 5.34 18.61
CA LEU A 145 -18.05 5.06 19.50
C LEU A 145 -17.01 6.20 19.55
N PHE A 146 -16.71 6.82 18.41
CA PHE A 146 -15.58 7.75 18.26
C PHE A 146 -16.00 9.19 17.92
N GLY A 147 -17.28 9.44 17.69
CA GLY A 147 -17.75 10.66 17.05
C GLY A 147 -17.55 10.65 15.55
N GLN A 148 -18.11 11.62 14.85
CA GLN A 148 -17.95 11.72 13.40
C GLN A 148 -16.58 12.27 13.03
N LEU A 149 -15.77 11.45 12.36
CA LEU A 149 -14.45 11.78 11.85
C LEU A 149 -14.48 11.67 10.33
N ALA A 150 -14.76 12.80 9.67
CA ALA A 150 -14.98 12.86 8.24
C ALA A 150 -13.67 13.05 7.46
N SER A 151 -13.64 12.49 6.26
CA SER A 151 -12.58 12.75 5.26
C SER A 151 -13.21 12.94 3.89
N THR A 152 -12.67 13.89 3.12
CA THR A 152 -13.06 14.10 1.72
C THR A 152 -11.89 13.74 0.82
N ILE A 153 -12.16 12.90 -0.19
CA ILE A 153 -11.18 12.44 -1.17
C ILE A 153 -11.65 12.93 -2.53
N THR A 154 -10.79 13.68 -3.20
CA THR A 154 -11.05 14.17 -4.56
C THR A 154 -10.41 13.21 -5.57
N THR A 155 -11.21 12.73 -6.51
CA THR A 155 -10.76 11.80 -7.55
C THR A 155 -11.20 12.27 -8.94
N SER A 156 -10.60 11.67 -9.96
CA SER A 156 -11.02 11.79 -11.36
C SER A 156 -11.87 10.60 -11.84
N LEU A 157 -12.43 9.82 -10.94
CA LEU A 157 -13.31 8.71 -11.30
C LEU A 157 -14.44 9.18 -12.20
N ARG A 158 -14.78 8.39 -13.21
CA ARG A 158 -15.83 8.73 -14.17
C ARG A 158 -17.22 8.39 -13.65
N ASN A 159 -17.36 7.21 -13.04
CA ASN A 159 -18.64 6.57 -12.78
C ASN A 159 -19.02 6.64 -11.30
N ALA A 160 -20.32 6.80 -11.03
CA ALA A 160 -20.84 6.76 -9.66
C ALA A 160 -20.62 5.41 -8.96
N PRO A 161 -20.86 4.25 -9.61
CA PRO A 161 -20.62 2.95 -8.98
C PRO A 161 -19.18 2.74 -8.51
N ASP A 162 -18.19 3.20 -9.29
CA ASP A 162 -16.78 3.11 -8.92
C ASP A 162 -16.49 4.00 -7.70
N ALA A 163 -17.06 5.20 -7.67
CA ALA A 163 -16.92 6.11 -6.54
C ALA A 163 -17.58 5.57 -5.27
N GLU A 164 -18.76 4.96 -5.38
CA GLU A 164 -19.44 4.30 -4.26
C GLU A 164 -18.65 3.12 -3.73
N ALA A 165 -18.13 2.28 -4.61
CA ALA A 165 -17.29 1.15 -4.23
C ALA A 165 -15.99 1.60 -3.52
N GLN A 166 -15.32 2.61 -4.05
CA GLN A 166 -14.12 3.16 -3.39
C GLN A 166 -14.44 3.83 -2.05
N ALA A 167 -15.54 4.58 -1.94
CA ALA A 167 -15.93 5.19 -0.69
C ALA A 167 -16.23 4.12 0.39
N ALA A 168 -16.91 3.03 0.01
CA ALA A 168 -17.16 1.89 0.88
C ALA A 168 -15.84 1.19 1.29
N PHE A 169 -14.93 0.97 0.35
CA PHE A 169 -13.62 0.40 0.63
C PHE A 169 -12.82 1.25 1.63
N TYR A 170 -12.71 2.56 1.39
CA TYR A 170 -12.03 3.47 2.33
C TYR A 170 -12.66 3.45 3.72
N LEU A 171 -13.99 3.40 3.78
CA LEU A 171 -14.70 3.30 5.05
C LEU A 171 -14.33 2.01 5.78
N ASP A 172 -14.36 0.88 5.08
CA ASP A 172 -14.07 -0.43 5.65
C ASP A 172 -12.68 -0.53 6.28
N ILE A 173 -11.66 0.03 5.62
CA ILE A 173 -10.29 -0.03 6.12
C ILE A 173 -9.96 1.06 7.16
N ARG A 174 -10.80 2.10 7.31
CA ARG A 174 -10.53 3.27 8.17
C ARG A 174 -11.58 3.52 9.26
N ALA A 175 -12.71 2.81 9.25
CA ALA A 175 -13.79 3.06 10.23
C ALA A 175 -13.38 2.76 11.68
N TYR A 176 -12.38 1.90 11.88
CA TYR A 176 -11.89 1.51 13.21
C TYR A 176 -10.39 1.73 13.33
N PRO A 177 -9.91 2.11 14.54
CA PRO A 177 -8.49 2.37 14.75
C PRO A 177 -7.70 1.07 14.60
N GLN A 178 -6.61 1.12 13.84
CA GLN A 178 -5.69 0.00 13.64
C GLN A 178 -4.40 0.24 14.44
N PHE A 179 -3.67 -0.84 14.69
CA PHE A 179 -2.31 -0.75 15.20
C PHE A 179 -1.37 -0.28 14.10
N GLU A 180 -0.60 0.74 14.35
CA GLU A 180 0.30 1.37 13.40
C GLU A 180 1.72 1.40 13.95
N MET A 181 2.65 0.86 13.19
CA MET A 181 4.09 1.06 13.36
C MET A 181 4.54 1.95 12.19
N LYS A 182 4.92 3.20 12.49
CA LYS A 182 5.29 4.15 11.43
C LYS A 182 6.65 3.87 10.84
N GLN A 183 7.57 3.41 11.65
CA GLN A 183 8.94 3.14 11.23
C GLN A 183 9.63 2.13 12.11
N ILE A 184 10.61 1.44 11.53
CA ILE A 184 11.56 0.58 12.22
C ILE A 184 12.94 0.78 11.61
N THR A 185 13.98 0.79 12.43
CA THR A 185 15.37 1.02 11.97
C THR A 185 16.26 -0.16 12.31
N PHE A 186 17.02 -0.62 11.35
CA PHE A 186 18.01 -1.68 11.50
C PHE A 186 19.43 -1.12 11.28
N GLN A 187 20.37 -1.57 12.10
CA GLN A 187 21.78 -1.29 11.89
C GLN A 187 22.40 -2.45 11.11
N MET A 188 22.73 -2.24 9.84
CA MET A 188 23.20 -3.28 8.93
C MET A 188 24.52 -3.96 9.35
N GLY A 189 25.32 -3.30 10.19
CA GLY A 189 26.54 -3.86 10.78
C GLY A 189 26.30 -4.69 12.05
N ASN A 190 25.06 -4.85 12.51
CA ASN A 190 24.76 -5.70 13.67
C ASN A 190 25.03 -7.17 13.33
N PRO A 191 25.94 -7.85 14.05
CA PRO A 191 26.28 -9.25 13.78
C PRO A 191 25.16 -10.24 14.11
N GLU A 192 24.14 -9.81 14.86
CA GLU A 192 22.97 -10.62 15.19
C GLU A 192 21.96 -10.71 14.04
N ILE A 193 21.98 -9.77 13.09
CA ILE A 193 21.17 -9.86 11.88
C ILE A 193 21.73 -10.98 11.03
N ASP A 194 20.92 -12.00 10.79
CA ASP A 194 21.32 -13.12 9.94
C ASP A 194 21.36 -12.72 8.44
N ASP A 195 21.88 -13.61 7.60
CA ASP A 195 22.04 -13.31 6.18
C ASP A 195 20.69 -13.21 5.45
N THR A 196 19.66 -13.91 5.91
CA THR A 196 18.30 -13.88 5.32
C THR A 196 17.65 -12.52 5.56
N ASP A 197 17.65 -12.05 6.82
CA ASP A 197 17.14 -10.72 7.18
C ASP A 197 17.94 -9.62 6.48
N ARG A 198 19.25 -9.79 6.40
CA ARG A 198 20.12 -8.82 5.73
C ARG A 198 19.86 -8.72 4.24
N ASP A 199 19.66 -9.84 3.57
CA ASP A 199 19.30 -9.87 2.14
C ASP A 199 17.93 -9.25 1.91
N ALA A 200 16.96 -9.53 2.76
CA ALA A 200 15.64 -8.92 2.68
C ALA A 200 15.68 -7.39 2.84
N LEU A 201 16.49 -6.90 3.81
CA LEU A 201 16.68 -5.47 4.05
C LEU A 201 17.41 -4.77 2.89
N LEU A 202 18.37 -5.45 2.25
CA LEU A 202 19.10 -4.90 1.09
C LEU A 202 18.24 -4.85 -0.18
N ASN A 203 17.29 -5.75 -0.31
CA ASN A 203 16.39 -5.86 -1.46
C ASN A 203 14.99 -5.25 -1.19
N VAL A 204 14.89 -4.33 -0.24
CA VAL A 204 13.61 -3.67 0.08
C VAL A 204 13.06 -2.88 -1.10
N PHE A 205 11.74 -2.95 -1.29
CA PHE A 205 11.03 -2.17 -2.29
C PHE A 205 9.68 -1.69 -1.74
N MET A 206 9.09 -0.68 -2.40
CA MET A 206 7.80 -0.10 -1.98
C MET A 206 6.66 -1.11 -2.20
N GLY A 207 5.88 -1.36 -1.15
CA GLY A 207 4.80 -2.35 -1.16
C GLY A 207 5.24 -3.75 -0.73
N LEU A 208 6.51 -3.96 -0.33
CA LEU A 208 6.96 -5.24 0.21
C LEU A 208 6.17 -5.58 1.49
N PRO A 209 5.50 -6.75 1.55
CA PRO A 209 4.82 -7.19 2.75
C PRO A 209 5.81 -7.74 3.77
N LEU A 210 5.80 -7.19 4.97
CA LEU A 210 6.66 -7.58 6.07
C LEU A 210 5.85 -8.15 7.23
N ASN A 211 6.39 -9.21 7.85
CA ASN A 211 5.98 -9.72 9.14
C ASN A 211 7.15 -9.53 10.14
N ILE A 212 7.01 -8.54 11.02
CA ILE A 212 8.05 -8.20 11.99
C ILE A 212 7.70 -8.91 13.28
N THR A 213 8.53 -9.87 13.65
CA THR A 213 8.38 -10.73 14.84
C THR A 213 9.29 -10.29 15.98
N ASN A 214 9.23 -10.98 17.11
CA ASN A 214 10.11 -10.74 18.27
C ASN A 214 10.12 -9.30 18.79
N LEU A 215 9.05 -8.57 18.55
CA LEU A 215 8.85 -7.25 19.15
C LEU A 215 8.62 -7.41 20.67
N PRO A 216 8.93 -6.37 21.48
CA PRO A 216 8.60 -6.37 22.90
C PRO A 216 7.14 -6.79 23.16
N VAL A 217 6.89 -7.67 24.11
CA VAL A 217 5.56 -8.25 24.40
C VAL A 217 4.47 -7.23 24.75
N ASN A 218 4.83 -6.01 25.06
CA ASN A 218 3.90 -4.89 25.24
C ASN A 218 3.50 -4.21 23.92
N MET A 219 4.04 -4.68 22.78
CA MET A 219 3.73 -4.22 21.43
C MET A 219 2.96 -5.31 20.69
N VAL A 220 1.64 -5.16 20.58
CA VAL A 220 0.73 -5.99 19.76
C VAL A 220 1.16 -7.45 19.66
N GLU A 221 1.04 -8.17 20.77
CA GLU A 221 1.35 -9.62 20.85
C GLU A 221 2.77 -10.00 20.35
N GLY A 222 3.67 -9.02 20.21
CA GLY A 222 5.07 -9.24 19.82
C GLY A 222 5.32 -9.31 18.31
N ALA A 223 4.32 -9.05 17.47
CA ALA A 223 4.46 -9.04 16.01
C ALA A 223 3.68 -7.88 15.36
N PHE A 224 4.11 -7.48 14.17
CA PHE A 224 3.44 -6.46 13.34
C PHE A 224 3.52 -6.84 11.88
N GLN A 225 2.39 -6.78 11.18
CA GLN A 225 2.30 -6.98 9.73
C GLN A 225 2.00 -5.67 9.02
N GLY A 226 2.80 -5.36 8.00
CA GLY A 226 2.68 -4.12 7.25
C GLY A 226 3.30 -4.17 5.88
N PHE A 227 3.04 -3.13 5.10
CA PHE A 227 3.71 -2.88 3.83
C PHE A 227 4.76 -1.80 3.99
N VAL A 228 5.85 -1.92 3.26
CA VAL A 228 6.86 -0.88 3.14
C VAL A 228 6.31 0.24 2.27
N GLU A 229 6.27 1.46 2.82
CA GLU A 229 5.87 2.67 2.10
C GLU A 229 7.06 3.50 1.62
N GLY A 230 8.23 3.19 2.11
CA GLY A 230 9.49 3.83 1.74
C GLY A 230 10.60 3.49 2.71
N TRP A 231 11.80 3.94 2.40
CA TRP A 231 12.97 3.71 3.26
C TRP A 231 13.98 4.83 3.15
N THR A 232 14.86 4.90 4.15
CA THR A 232 15.98 5.84 4.17
C THR A 232 17.25 5.13 4.60
N TRP A 233 18.29 5.27 3.81
CA TRP A 233 19.65 4.86 4.17
C TRP A 233 20.40 6.00 4.84
N THR A 234 20.96 5.74 6.01
CA THR A 234 21.84 6.67 6.70
C THR A 234 23.22 6.02 6.84
N ALA A 235 24.20 6.60 6.19
CA ALA A 235 25.58 6.11 6.21
C ALA A 235 26.51 7.10 6.90
N SER A 236 27.34 6.62 7.81
CA SER A 236 28.43 7.34 8.44
C SER A 236 29.64 6.40 8.59
N LEU A 237 30.77 6.93 9.10
CA LEU A 237 31.94 6.08 9.34
C LEU A 237 31.57 4.93 10.29
N ASN A 238 31.73 3.69 9.84
CA ASN A 238 31.44 2.45 10.57
C ASN A 238 29.97 2.24 10.96
N ARG A 239 29.02 2.97 10.36
CA ARG A 239 27.59 2.83 10.64
C ARG A 239 26.78 2.96 9.36
N LEU A 240 25.99 1.93 9.07
CA LEU A 240 25.00 1.93 8.00
C LEU A 240 23.68 1.53 8.60
N GLU A 241 22.69 2.41 8.49
CA GLU A 241 21.33 2.18 9.00
C GLU A 241 20.32 2.23 7.87
N LEU A 242 19.34 1.36 7.97
CA LEU A 242 18.15 1.35 7.14
C LEU A 242 16.94 1.63 8.02
N THR A 243 16.23 2.70 7.75
CA THR A 243 14.91 2.98 8.33
C THR A 243 13.84 2.64 7.32
N LEU A 244 12.93 1.76 7.67
CA LEU A 244 11.73 1.40 6.90
C LEU A 244 10.56 2.22 7.42
N TYR A 245 9.78 2.82 6.51
CA TYR A 245 8.49 3.43 6.80
C TYR A 245 7.39 2.46 6.43
N LEU A 246 6.43 2.24 7.34
CA LEU A 246 5.48 1.15 7.26
C LEU A 246 4.04 1.65 7.34
N SER A 247 3.14 0.93 6.68
CA SER A 247 1.70 1.01 6.92
C SER A 247 1.15 -0.36 7.31
N PRO A 248 0.15 -0.44 8.20
CA PRO A 248 -0.49 -1.72 8.51
C PRO A 248 -1.15 -2.33 7.27
N VAL A 249 -1.11 -3.66 7.15
CA VAL A 249 -1.82 -4.39 6.07
C VAL A 249 -3.30 -4.00 6.02
N ALA A 250 -3.93 -3.81 7.17
CA ALA A 250 -5.32 -3.40 7.30
C ALA A 250 -5.67 -2.04 6.67
N TYR A 251 -4.68 -1.21 6.31
CA TYR A 251 -4.91 0.06 5.60
C TYR A 251 -4.88 -0.08 4.07
N SER A 252 -4.46 -1.22 3.57
CA SER A 252 -4.37 -1.48 2.14
C SER A 252 -5.26 -2.64 1.67
N LEU A 253 -5.55 -3.58 2.56
CA LEU A 253 -6.35 -4.76 2.26
C LEU A 253 -7.52 -4.85 3.25
N GLN A 254 -8.69 -5.19 2.74
CA GLN A 254 -9.84 -5.44 3.61
C GLN A 254 -9.56 -6.65 4.50
N ALA A 255 -9.77 -6.47 5.80
CA ALA A 255 -9.77 -7.59 6.72
C ALA A 255 -10.96 -8.52 6.39
N PHE A 256 -10.72 -9.83 6.45
CA PHE A 256 -11.75 -10.82 6.27
C PHE A 256 -12.81 -10.68 7.37
N ARG A 257 -14.01 -10.26 7.02
CA ARG A 257 -15.14 -10.16 7.96
C ARG A 257 -15.98 -11.42 7.89
N TRP A 258 -16.49 -11.85 9.03
CA TRP A 258 -17.38 -13.01 9.11
C TRP A 258 -18.55 -12.93 8.14
N ASN A 259 -19.09 -11.75 7.91
CA ASN A 259 -20.19 -11.52 6.98
C ASN A 259 -19.81 -11.69 5.51
N ASN A 260 -18.52 -11.68 5.20
CA ASN A 260 -17.98 -11.80 3.84
C ASN A 260 -17.54 -13.23 3.53
N VAL A 261 -17.62 -14.15 4.49
CA VAL A 261 -17.37 -15.58 4.25
C VAL A 261 -18.44 -16.10 3.32
N PRO A 262 -18.09 -16.65 2.13
CA PRO A 262 -19.10 -17.26 1.28
C PRO A 262 -19.90 -18.33 2.03
N ALA A 263 -21.20 -18.34 1.87
CA ALA A 263 -22.08 -19.28 2.59
C ALA A 263 -21.79 -20.78 2.29
N VAL A 264 -21.00 -21.04 1.25
CA VAL A 264 -20.54 -22.39 0.86
C VAL A 264 -19.30 -22.84 1.63
N GLU A 265 -18.60 -21.90 2.27
CA GLU A 265 -17.42 -22.22 3.08
C GLU A 265 -17.84 -22.78 4.44
N THR A 266 -17.11 -23.78 4.87
CA THR A 266 -17.27 -24.41 6.19
C THR A 266 -15.93 -24.34 6.93
N TRP A 267 -15.96 -24.55 8.25
CA TRP A 267 -14.74 -24.64 9.05
C TRP A 267 -13.70 -25.64 8.51
N ASN A 268 -14.14 -26.64 7.77
CA ASN A 268 -13.27 -27.67 7.19
C ASN A 268 -12.70 -27.25 5.81
N THR A 269 -13.30 -26.28 5.15
CA THR A 269 -12.85 -25.81 3.83
C THR A 269 -12.03 -24.55 3.91
N ILE A 270 -12.16 -23.78 5.00
CA ILE A 270 -11.28 -22.63 5.27
C ILE A 270 -9.87 -23.15 5.55
N SER A 271 -8.88 -22.52 4.95
CA SER A 271 -7.48 -22.87 5.16
C SER A 271 -7.14 -22.91 6.66
N PRO A 272 -6.54 -23.99 7.18
CA PRO A 272 -6.15 -24.08 8.58
C PRO A 272 -5.02 -23.11 8.97
N THR A 273 -4.40 -22.46 7.97
CA THR A 273 -3.38 -21.41 8.16
C THR A 273 -3.99 -20.02 8.20
N LEU A 274 -5.32 -19.90 8.02
CA LEU A 274 -6.02 -18.62 8.11
C LEU A 274 -6.24 -18.29 9.58
N GLU A 275 -5.41 -17.42 10.12
CA GLU A 275 -5.63 -16.84 11.44
C GLU A 275 -6.62 -15.67 11.31
N TRP A 276 -7.63 -15.63 12.17
CA TRP A 276 -8.65 -14.56 12.15
C TRP A 276 -8.07 -13.16 12.32
N LEU A 277 -6.94 -13.06 13.01
CA LEU A 277 -6.23 -11.81 13.22
C LEU A 277 -5.59 -11.27 11.94
N ASN A 278 -5.23 -12.18 11.03
CA ASN A 278 -4.47 -11.90 9.81
C ASN A 278 -5.24 -12.24 8.54
N ALA A 279 -6.54 -12.56 8.68
CA ALA A 279 -7.35 -12.91 7.54
C ALA A 279 -7.65 -11.65 6.69
N THR A 280 -6.90 -11.49 5.63
CA THR A 280 -7.15 -10.49 4.59
C THR A 280 -7.77 -11.16 3.38
N ILE A 281 -8.84 -10.58 2.83
CA ILE A 281 -9.32 -10.97 1.51
C ILE A 281 -8.40 -10.30 0.49
N VAL A 282 -7.70 -11.12 -0.26
CA VAL A 282 -7.04 -10.68 -1.47
C VAL A 282 -8.09 -10.79 -2.56
N ALA A 283 -8.61 -9.66 -3.01
CA ALA A 283 -9.57 -9.60 -4.11
C ALA A 283 -8.85 -9.75 -5.46
#